data_649f4c50cdb9f92a938a57f0753817f8
#
_entry.id   649f4c50cdb9f92a938a57f0753817f8
#
_cell.length_a   1.000
_cell.length_b   1.000
_cell.length_c   1.000
_cell.angle_alpha   90.00
_cell.angle_beta   90.00
_cell.angle_gamma   90.00
#
_symmetry.space_group_name_H-M   'P 1'
#
loop_
_entity.id
_entity.type
_entity.pdbx_description
1 polymer ?
#
loop_
_entity_poly.entity_id
_entity_poly.type
_entity_poly.pdbx_seq_one_letter_code
_entity_poly.pdbx_strand_id
1 'polypeptide(L)'
;YMIVGLLPVDHGTIFLDQQELTLEPIRYRAQLGIGYLPQEASVFRKLSVEDNIYAIIETRDELSEKSKKDLLERLLADFHIEHIRKSLGMALSGGERRRVEIARALAMDPQFILLDEPFAGVDPISVLDIQGIIKELADRGIGILITDHNVRETLQVCERAYIFNEGEVIARGTPEHILEDKQVLSVYLGRDFRL
;
A
#
# COMPACT_ATOMS: atom_id res chain seq x y z
N TYR A 1 -10.65 4.50 -3.61
CA TYR A 1 -11.41 3.56 -4.47
C TYR A 1 -11.53 4.05 -5.92
N MET A 2 -11.77 5.34 -6.17
CA MET A 2 -11.83 5.89 -7.53
C MET A 2 -10.50 5.72 -8.28
N ILE A 3 -9.35 5.96 -7.64
CA ILE A 3 -8.03 5.82 -8.26
C ILE A 3 -7.72 4.37 -8.65
N VAL A 4 -8.12 3.39 -7.85
CA VAL A 4 -7.96 1.96 -8.21
C VAL A 4 -9.01 1.44 -9.19
N GLY A 5 -10.11 2.17 -9.40
CA GLY A 5 -11.18 1.76 -10.31
C GLY A 5 -12.24 0.85 -9.69
N LEU A 6 -12.38 0.86 -8.35
CA LEU A 6 -13.44 0.17 -7.63
C LEU A 6 -14.75 0.97 -7.58
N LEU A 7 -14.65 2.30 -7.70
CA LEU A 7 -15.80 3.20 -7.80
C LEU A 7 -15.64 4.09 -9.04
N PRO A 8 -16.75 4.41 -9.73
CA PRO A 8 -16.72 5.36 -10.83
C PRO A 8 -16.38 6.77 -10.34
N VAL A 9 -15.85 7.59 -11.25
CA VAL A 9 -15.57 9.01 -11.00
C VAL A 9 -16.76 9.81 -11.51
N ASP A 10 -17.41 10.60 -10.66
CA ASP A 10 -18.53 11.44 -11.05
C ASP A 10 -18.06 12.66 -11.87
N HIS A 11 -16.95 13.29 -11.44
CA HIS A 11 -16.36 14.47 -12.09
C HIS A 11 -14.85 14.45 -11.98
N GLY A 12 -14.16 15.05 -12.96
CA GLY A 12 -12.71 15.10 -13.03
C GLY A 12 -12.11 13.92 -13.80
N THR A 13 -10.78 13.90 -13.86
CA THR A 13 -10.02 12.91 -14.63
C THR A 13 -8.86 12.37 -13.80
N ILE A 14 -8.54 11.10 -14.00
CA ILE A 14 -7.41 10.41 -13.37
C ILE A 14 -6.41 10.08 -14.47
N PHE A 15 -5.15 10.46 -14.24
CA PHE A 15 -4.04 10.15 -15.14
C PHE A 15 -2.94 9.36 -14.38
N LEU A 16 -2.31 8.45 -15.10
CA LEU A 16 -1.01 7.89 -14.76
C LEU A 16 -0.06 8.38 -15.87
N ASP A 17 0.85 9.29 -15.52
CA ASP A 17 1.66 10.03 -16.46
C ASP A 17 0.80 10.73 -17.52
N GLN A 18 0.90 10.31 -18.79
CA GLN A 18 0.12 10.86 -19.91
C GLN A 18 -1.12 10.03 -20.25
N GLN A 19 -1.34 8.91 -19.58
CA GLN A 19 -2.44 8.01 -19.87
C GLN A 19 -3.64 8.28 -18.96
N GLU A 20 -4.78 8.56 -19.57
CA GLU A 20 -6.03 8.72 -18.85
C GLU A 20 -6.56 7.34 -18.39
N LEU A 21 -6.95 7.26 -17.11
CA LEU A 21 -7.45 6.05 -16.46
C LEU A 21 -8.91 6.17 -16.01
N THR A 22 -9.55 7.30 -16.20
CA THR A 22 -10.84 7.64 -15.58
C THR A 22 -11.89 6.54 -15.76
N LEU A 23 -12.02 6.00 -16.98
CA LEU A 23 -12.98 4.95 -17.32
C LEU A 23 -12.38 3.53 -17.35
N GLU A 24 -11.08 3.42 -17.10
CA GLU A 24 -10.40 2.13 -17.16
C GLU A 24 -10.72 1.23 -15.96
N PRO A 25 -11.02 -0.05 -16.17
CA PRO A 25 -11.33 -0.98 -15.11
C PRO A 25 -10.07 -1.31 -14.27
N ILE A 26 -10.28 -1.73 -13.02
CA ILE A 26 -9.21 -2.09 -12.07
C ILE A 26 -8.17 -3.04 -12.68
N ARG A 27 -8.60 -4.03 -13.47
CA ARG A 27 -7.68 -4.99 -14.13
C ARG A 27 -6.69 -4.27 -15.05
N TYR A 28 -7.17 -3.34 -15.85
CA TYR A 28 -6.33 -2.59 -16.78
C TYR A 28 -5.35 -1.67 -16.03
N ARG A 29 -5.82 -0.99 -14.97
CA ARG A 29 -4.97 -0.17 -14.10
C ARG A 29 -3.86 -0.99 -13.43
N ALA A 30 -4.17 -2.22 -13.01
CA ALA A 30 -3.18 -3.15 -12.46
C ALA A 30 -2.13 -3.53 -13.52
N GLN A 31 -2.52 -3.79 -14.77
CA GLN A 31 -1.59 -4.06 -15.87
C GLN A 31 -0.69 -2.87 -16.21
N LEU A 32 -1.15 -1.64 -15.94
CA LEU A 32 -0.35 -0.42 -16.08
C LEU A 32 0.59 -0.16 -14.88
N GLY A 33 0.62 -1.06 -13.92
CA GLY A 33 1.52 -0.97 -12.78
C GLY A 33 0.94 -0.26 -11.56
N ILE A 34 -0.39 -0.19 -11.40
CA ILE A 34 -1.03 0.30 -10.17
C ILE A 34 -1.30 -0.89 -9.24
N GLY A 35 -0.54 -1.00 -8.17
CA GLY A 35 -0.78 -1.93 -7.07
C GLY A 35 -1.82 -1.37 -6.08
N TYR A 36 -2.58 -2.27 -5.44
CA TYR A 36 -3.54 -1.89 -4.40
C TYR A 36 -3.49 -2.84 -3.21
N LEU A 37 -3.35 -2.28 -2.03
CA LEU A 37 -3.39 -2.99 -0.77
C LEU A 37 -4.61 -2.50 0.03
N PRO A 38 -5.70 -3.27 0.09
CA PRO A 38 -6.92 -2.89 0.80
C PRO A 38 -6.74 -2.87 2.31
N GLN A 39 -7.64 -2.16 2.99
CA GLN A 39 -7.73 -2.15 4.45
C GLN A 39 -8.03 -3.55 5.01
N GLU A 40 -8.97 -4.26 4.39
CA GLU A 40 -9.35 -5.61 4.81
C GLU A 40 -8.29 -6.64 4.38
N ALA A 41 -8.16 -7.72 5.20
CA ALA A 41 -7.25 -8.81 4.92
C ALA A 41 -7.54 -9.45 3.56
N SER A 42 -6.56 -9.39 2.66
CA SER A 42 -6.68 -9.86 1.27
C SER A 42 -5.98 -11.20 1.00
N VAL A 43 -5.30 -11.79 2.00
CA VAL A 43 -4.63 -13.09 1.81
C VAL A 43 -5.61 -14.22 1.51
N PHE A 44 -5.22 -15.12 0.63
CA PHE A 44 -5.95 -16.36 0.42
C PHE A 44 -5.74 -17.29 1.63
N ARG A 45 -6.73 -17.32 2.51
CA ARG A 45 -6.64 -17.94 3.85
C ARG A 45 -6.22 -19.41 3.84
N LYS A 46 -6.60 -20.16 2.80
CA LYS A 46 -6.35 -21.61 2.65
C LYS A 46 -5.09 -21.92 1.84
N LEU A 47 -4.41 -20.93 1.31
CA LEU A 47 -3.14 -21.10 0.62
C LEU A 47 -1.98 -20.84 1.58
N SER A 48 -0.82 -21.47 1.30
CA SER A 48 0.42 -21.16 2.00
C SER A 48 0.90 -19.73 1.67
N VAL A 49 1.87 -19.20 2.41
CA VAL A 49 2.49 -17.91 2.11
C VAL A 49 3.09 -17.91 0.71
N GLU A 50 3.88 -18.94 0.36
CA GLU A 50 4.47 -19.04 -0.97
C GLU A 50 3.40 -19.13 -2.07
N ASP A 51 2.32 -19.90 -1.87
CA ASP A 51 1.24 -20.03 -2.85
C ASP A 51 0.44 -18.73 -2.99
N ASN A 52 0.29 -17.95 -1.91
CA ASN A 52 -0.32 -16.63 -1.95
C ASN A 52 0.43 -15.66 -2.89
N ILE A 53 1.76 -15.67 -2.83
CA ILE A 53 2.62 -14.82 -3.67
C ILE A 53 2.69 -15.42 -5.09
N TYR A 54 2.91 -16.71 -5.19
CA TYR A 54 3.07 -17.39 -6.48
C TYR A 54 1.82 -17.31 -7.35
N ALA A 55 0.62 -17.35 -6.78
CA ALA A 55 -0.65 -17.18 -7.50
C ALA A 55 -0.72 -15.86 -8.29
N ILE A 56 -0.04 -14.82 -7.84
CA ILE A 56 0.08 -13.55 -8.57
C ILE A 56 1.21 -13.63 -9.59
N ILE A 57 2.38 -14.15 -9.20
CA ILE A 57 3.53 -14.31 -10.11
C ILE A 57 3.14 -15.17 -11.34
N GLU A 58 2.34 -16.20 -11.13
CA GLU A 58 1.88 -17.12 -12.19
C GLU A 58 1.14 -16.38 -13.31
N THR A 59 0.42 -15.29 -13.01
CA THR A 59 -0.30 -14.48 -14.00
C THR A 59 0.60 -13.62 -14.90
N ARG A 60 1.91 -13.59 -14.64
CA ARG A 60 2.90 -12.85 -15.42
C ARG A 60 3.42 -13.71 -16.57
N ASP A 61 2.70 -13.68 -17.69
CA ASP A 61 3.00 -14.52 -18.89
C ASP A 61 4.35 -14.14 -19.54
N GLU A 62 4.86 -12.94 -19.28
CA GLU A 62 6.15 -12.48 -19.81
C GLU A 62 7.36 -13.09 -19.09
N LEU A 63 7.17 -13.71 -17.92
CA LEU A 63 8.25 -14.32 -17.15
C LEU A 63 8.42 -15.80 -17.46
N SER A 64 9.69 -16.22 -17.61
CA SER A 64 10.02 -17.64 -17.66
C SER A 64 9.75 -18.34 -16.32
N GLU A 65 9.54 -19.65 -16.31
CA GLU A 65 9.34 -20.43 -15.09
C GLU A 65 10.52 -20.27 -14.09
N LYS A 66 11.75 -20.11 -14.59
CA LYS A 66 12.90 -19.82 -13.76
C LYS A 66 12.76 -18.43 -13.12
N SER A 67 12.45 -17.42 -13.92
CA SER A 67 12.29 -16.04 -13.43
C SER A 67 11.16 -15.92 -12.40
N LYS A 68 10.06 -16.66 -12.58
CA LYS A 68 8.96 -16.74 -11.61
C LYS A 68 9.42 -17.29 -10.27
N LYS A 69 10.21 -18.36 -10.26
CA LYS A 69 10.78 -18.94 -9.03
C LYS A 69 11.77 -18.00 -8.37
N ASP A 70 12.67 -17.41 -9.15
CA ASP A 70 13.65 -16.44 -8.63
C ASP A 70 12.96 -15.22 -8.00
N LEU A 71 11.86 -14.74 -8.60
CA LEU A 71 11.04 -13.65 -8.05
C LEU A 71 10.37 -14.06 -6.73
N LEU A 72 9.81 -15.27 -6.64
CA LEU A 72 9.23 -15.77 -5.40
C LEU A 72 10.26 -15.81 -4.27
N GLU A 73 11.44 -16.40 -4.52
CA GLU A 73 12.49 -16.48 -3.49
C GLU A 73 12.95 -15.08 -3.05
N ARG A 74 13.10 -14.15 -3.98
CA ARG A 74 13.45 -12.76 -3.67
C ARG A 74 12.38 -12.08 -2.80
N LEU A 75 11.10 -12.20 -3.15
CA LEU A 75 10.01 -11.60 -2.37
C LEU A 75 9.92 -12.21 -0.96
N LEU A 76 10.10 -13.52 -0.82
CA LEU A 76 10.13 -14.16 0.49
C LEU A 76 11.26 -13.62 1.36
N ALA A 77 12.46 -13.43 0.78
CA ALA A 77 13.64 -12.91 1.48
C ALA A 77 13.48 -11.41 1.82
N ASP A 78 13.10 -10.58 0.85
CA ASP A 78 12.93 -9.13 1.02
C ASP A 78 11.96 -8.78 2.16
N PHE A 79 10.91 -9.60 2.32
CA PHE A 79 9.90 -9.40 3.37
C PHE A 79 10.13 -10.21 4.64
N HIS A 80 11.25 -10.96 4.74
CA HIS A 80 11.60 -11.81 5.89
C HIS A 80 10.50 -12.80 6.28
N ILE A 81 9.84 -13.41 5.29
CA ILE A 81 8.75 -14.38 5.45
C ILE A 81 9.11 -15.80 5.00
N GLU A 82 10.39 -16.08 4.76
CA GLU A 82 10.89 -17.39 4.36
C GLU A 82 10.58 -18.49 5.39
N HIS A 83 10.72 -18.14 6.69
CA HIS A 83 10.51 -19.06 7.81
C HIS A 83 9.05 -19.50 7.96
N ILE A 84 8.10 -18.74 7.42
CA ILE A 84 6.65 -19.05 7.41
C ILE A 84 6.12 -19.44 6.03
N ARG A 85 7.00 -19.69 5.04
CA ARG A 85 6.60 -19.92 3.64
C ARG A 85 5.54 -21.00 3.46
N LYS A 86 5.52 -22.03 4.31
CA LYS A 86 4.53 -23.13 4.28
C LYS A 86 3.34 -22.90 5.20
N SER A 87 3.32 -21.86 6.00
CA SER A 87 2.20 -21.50 6.86
C SER A 87 0.98 -21.07 6.04
N LEU A 88 -0.21 -21.48 6.47
CA LEU A 88 -1.45 -21.04 5.81
C LEU A 88 -1.76 -19.58 6.13
N GLY A 89 -2.34 -18.86 5.18
CA GLY A 89 -2.72 -17.46 5.36
C GLY A 89 -3.62 -17.21 6.57
N MET A 90 -4.44 -18.20 6.96
CA MET A 90 -5.31 -18.11 8.15
C MET A 90 -4.56 -18.19 9.48
N ALA A 91 -3.32 -18.67 9.50
CA ALA A 91 -2.51 -18.88 10.70
C ALA A 91 -1.55 -17.69 10.97
N LEU A 92 -1.49 -16.71 10.08
CA LEU A 92 -0.56 -15.58 10.17
C LEU A 92 -1.02 -14.56 11.22
N SER A 93 -0.06 -14.03 11.98
CA SER A 93 -0.25 -12.82 12.80
C SER A 93 -0.59 -11.61 11.91
N GLY A 94 -1.05 -10.52 12.50
CA GLY A 94 -1.37 -9.28 11.77
C GLY A 94 -0.19 -8.74 10.95
N GLY A 95 0.99 -8.66 11.57
CA GLY A 95 2.21 -8.18 10.92
C GLY A 95 2.70 -9.12 9.80
N GLU A 96 2.76 -10.44 10.05
CA GLU A 96 3.13 -11.42 9.03
C GLU A 96 2.18 -11.38 7.85
N ARG A 97 0.87 -11.32 8.10
CA ARG A 97 -0.14 -11.19 7.05
C ARG A 97 0.09 -9.95 6.22
N ARG A 98 0.36 -8.78 6.84
CA ARG A 98 0.58 -7.53 6.12
C ARG A 98 1.82 -7.59 5.23
N ARG A 99 2.91 -8.20 5.70
CA ARG A 99 4.11 -8.46 4.89
C ARG A 99 3.81 -9.33 3.66
N VAL A 100 3.03 -10.40 3.84
CA VAL A 100 2.61 -11.27 2.73
C VAL A 100 1.73 -10.51 1.72
N GLU A 101 0.81 -9.67 2.19
CA GLU A 101 -0.05 -8.85 1.33
C GLU A 101 0.74 -7.84 0.50
N ILE A 102 1.74 -7.18 1.11
CA ILE A 102 2.62 -6.24 0.41
C ILE A 102 3.49 -7.01 -0.60
N ALA A 103 4.12 -8.12 -0.21
CA ALA A 103 4.91 -8.96 -1.10
C ALA A 103 4.09 -9.42 -2.32
N ARG A 104 2.82 -9.77 -2.10
CA ARG A 104 1.87 -10.14 -3.14
C ARG A 104 1.55 -8.97 -4.09
N ALA A 105 1.36 -7.76 -3.56
CA ALA A 105 1.13 -6.57 -4.38
C ALA A 105 2.35 -6.26 -5.26
N LEU A 106 3.56 -6.46 -4.73
CA LEU A 106 4.82 -6.26 -5.48
C LEU A 106 5.12 -7.35 -6.51
N ALA A 107 4.49 -8.51 -6.41
CA ALA A 107 4.66 -9.57 -7.40
C ALA A 107 4.30 -9.15 -8.83
N MET A 108 3.43 -8.13 -8.98
CA MET A 108 3.08 -7.52 -10.27
C MET A 108 4.06 -6.47 -10.76
N ASP A 109 5.14 -6.18 -10.00
CA ASP A 109 6.13 -5.15 -10.31
C ASP A 109 5.49 -3.76 -10.54
N PRO A 110 4.75 -3.23 -9.56
CA PRO A 110 4.01 -2.00 -9.73
C PRO A 110 4.94 -0.78 -9.79
N GLN A 111 4.58 0.21 -10.61
CA GLN A 111 5.21 1.53 -10.59
C GLN A 111 4.63 2.41 -9.49
N PHE A 112 3.40 2.14 -9.09
CA PHE A 112 2.66 2.89 -8.08
C PHE A 112 1.85 1.94 -7.20
N ILE A 113 1.84 2.16 -5.89
CA ILE A 113 1.06 1.34 -4.95
C ILE A 113 0.18 2.23 -4.06
N LEU A 114 -1.09 1.85 -3.95
CA LEU A 114 -2.05 2.48 -3.04
C LEU A 114 -2.21 1.59 -1.81
N LEU A 115 -1.95 2.17 -0.64
CA LEU A 115 -2.07 1.53 0.67
C LEU A 115 -3.27 2.14 1.41
N ASP A 116 -4.31 1.34 1.60
CA ASP A 116 -5.52 1.78 2.28
C ASP A 116 -5.46 1.34 3.74
N GLU A 117 -5.37 2.31 4.65
CA GLU A 117 -5.20 2.14 6.10
C GLU A 117 -4.14 1.08 6.49
N PRO A 118 -2.88 1.23 6.02
CA PRO A 118 -1.85 0.20 6.24
C PRO A 118 -1.52 -0.04 7.72
N PHE A 119 -1.80 0.91 8.60
CA PHE A 119 -1.49 0.85 10.03
C PHE A 119 -2.68 0.44 10.89
N ALA A 120 -3.89 0.25 10.30
CA ALA A 120 -5.09 -0.08 11.05
C ALA A 120 -5.01 -1.48 11.68
N GLY A 121 -5.24 -1.55 12.99
CA GLY A 121 -5.28 -2.82 13.71
C GLY A 121 -3.94 -3.57 13.79
N VAL A 122 -2.83 -2.86 13.61
CA VAL A 122 -1.46 -3.39 13.67
C VAL A 122 -0.83 -3.02 15.01
N ASP A 123 -0.06 -3.92 15.61
CA ASP A 123 0.67 -3.63 16.84
C ASP A 123 1.84 -2.65 16.59
N PRO A 124 2.30 -1.89 17.62
CA PRO A 124 3.31 -0.84 17.44
C PRO A 124 4.64 -1.30 16.84
N ILE A 125 5.06 -2.54 17.11
CA ILE A 125 6.31 -3.08 16.56
C ILE A 125 6.14 -3.34 15.07
N SER A 126 5.04 -3.97 14.70
CA SER A 126 4.71 -4.22 13.30
C SER A 126 4.45 -2.92 12.49
N VAL A 127 3.99 -1.85 13.13
CA VAL A 127 3.88 -0.51 12.49
C VAL A 127 5.25 -0.02 12.04
N LEU A 128 6.27 -0.10 12.90
CA LEU A 128 7.65 0.31 12.55
C LEU A 128 8.21 -0.51 11.39
N ASP A 129 7.93 -1.82 11.36
CA ASP A 129 8.32 -2.69 10.26
C ASP A 129 7.66 -2.27 8.93
N ILE A 130 6.35 -1.99 8.95
CA ILE A 130 5.60 -1.54 7.77
C ILE A 130 6.12 -0.17 7.30
N GLN A 131 6.41 0.75 8.22
CA GLN A 131 7.03 2.04 7.90
C GLN A 131 8.40 1.86 7.22
N GLY A 132 9.22 0.91 7.71
CA GLY A 132 10.49 0.55 7.08
C GLY A 132 10.31 0.06 5.65
N ILE A 133 9.37 -0.86 5.44
CA ILE A 133 9.02 -1.38 4.11
C ILE A 133 8.56 -0.25 3.18
N ILE A 134 7.68 0.64 3.62
CA ILE A 134 7.19 1.77 2.82
C ILE A 134 8.35 2.65 2.35
N LYS A 135 9.29 2.99 3.24
CA LYS A 135 10.48 3.78 2.91
C LYS A 135 11.37 3.07 1.89
N GLU A 136 11.62 1.78 2.10
CA GLU A 136 12.42 0.99 1.17
C GLU A 136 11.80 0.92 -0.23
N LEU A 137 10.49 0.79 -0.33
CA LEU A 137 9.77 0.80 -1.61
C LEU A 137 9.87 2.16 -2.31
N ALA A 138 9.75 3.26 -1.55
CA ALA A 138 9.94 4.62 -2.07
C ALA A 138 11.37 4.82 -2.57
N ASP A 139 12.38 4.36 -1.82
CA ASP A 139 13.80 4.41 -2.21
C ASP A 139 14.08 3.60 -3.49
N ARG A 140 13.32 2.55 -3.76
CA ARG A 140 13.36 1.77 -5.02
C ARG A 140 12.66 2.48 -6.19
N GLY A 141 12.08 3.66 -5.97
CA GLY A 141 11.39 4.47 -6.99
C GLY A 141 9.93 4.12 -7.21
N ILE A 142 9.30 3.35 -6.32
CA ILE A 142 7.87 3.05 -6.39
C ILE A 142 7.10 4.24 -5.81
N GLY A 143 6.16 4.81 -6.57
CA GLY A 143 5.25 5.83 -6.07
C GLY A 143 4.28 5.23 -5.04
N ILE A 144 4.11 5.89 -3.87
CA ILE A 144 3.25 5.37 -2.82
C ILE A 144 2.20 6.41 -2.43
N LEU A 145 0.93 6.00 -2.46
CA LEU A 145 -0.18 6.76 -1.92
C LEU A 145 -0.75 6.02 -0.71
N ILE A 146 -0.79 6.71 0.43
CA ILE A 146 -1.34 6.17 1.68
C ILE A 146 -2.61 6.94 2.01
N THR A 147 -3.69 6.22 2.33
CA THR A 147 -4.87 6.75 3.02
C THR A 147 -4.88 6.16 4.42
N ASP A 148 -4.87 6.99 5.45
CA ASP A 148 -4.92 6.51 6.84
C ASP A 148 -5.47 7.62 7.76
N HIS A 149 -6.08 7.22 8.85
CA HIS A 149 -6.51 8.11 9.92
C HIS A 149 -5.47 8.19 11.06
N ASN A 150 -4.46 7.33 11.06
CA ASN A 150 -3.32 7.37 11.99
C ASN A 150 -2.30 8.40 11.51
N VAL A 151 -2.55 9.67 11.82
CA VAL A 151 -1.75 10.79 11.31
C VAL A 151 -0.29 10.69 11.70
N ARG A 152 0.00 10.31 12.95
CA ARG A 152 1.37 10.21 13.47
C ARG A 152 2.20 9.24 12.64
N GLU A 153 1.70 8.03 12.46
CA GLU A 153 2.37 6.95 11.73
C GLU A 153 2.54 7.31 10.25
N THR A 154 1.53 7.95 9.66
CA THR A 154 1.52 8.32 8.25
C THR A 154 2.48 9.47 7.96
N LEU A 155 2.47 10.54 8.77
CA LEU A 155 3.36 11.69 8.57
C LEU A 155 4.86 11.34 8.72
N GLN A 156 5.20 10.25 9.43
CA GLN A 156 6.59 9.79 9.57
C GLN A 156 7.17 9.13 8.29
N VAL A 157 6.32 8.77 7.34
CA VAL A 157 6.74 8.06 6.13
C VAL A 157 6.41 8.79 4.83
N CYS A 158 5.60 9.84 4.85
CA CYS A 158 5.22 10.57 3.64
C CYS A 158 6.06 11.83 3.46
N GLU A 159 6.35 12.18 2.19
CA GLU A 159 7.00 13.44 1.82
C GLU A 159 5.99 14.60 1.72
N ARG A 160 4.75 14.27 1.40
CA ARG A 160 3.63 15.22 1.26
C ARG A 160 2.35 14.60 1.79
N ALA A 161 1.53 15.43 2.43
CA ALA A 161 0.23 15.04 2.93
C ALA A 161 -0.87 16.00 2.46
N TYR A 162 -2.07 15.46 2.38
CA TYR A 162 -3.32 16.18 2.13
C TYR A 162 -4.28 15.83 3.25
N ILE A 163 -4.80 16.82 3.93
CA ILE A 163 -5.81 16.62 4.98
C ILE A 163 -7.18 16.91 4.39
N PHE A 164 -8.03 15.89 4.46
CA PHE A 164 -9.42 15.98 4.01
C PHE A 164 -10.36 16.15 5.20
N ASN A 165 -11.30 17.05 5.09
CA ASN A 165 -12.42 17.21 6.03
C ASN A 165 -13.69 17.53 5.25
N GLU A 166 -14.78 16.81 5.52
CA GLU A 166 -16.09 17.01 4.87
C GLU A 166 -16.05 17.07 3.34
N GLY A 167 -15.14 16.26 2.73
CA GLY A 167 -14.99 16.18 1.27
C GLY A 167 -14.09 17.25 0.66
N GLU A 168 -13.53 18.15 1.44
CA GLU A 168 -12.62 19.21 1.00
C GLU A 168 -11.20 19.01 1.50
N VAL A 169 -10.21 19.46 0.70
CA VAL A 169 -8.82 19.52 1.12
C VAL A 169 -8.61 20.76 1.96
N ILE A 170 -8.49 20.61 3.27
CA ILE A 170 -8.29 21.74 4.20
C ILE A 170 -6.82 22.14 4.35
N ALA A 171 -5.88 21.23 4.12
CA ALA A 171 -4.44 21.53 4.13
C ALA A 171 -3.67 20.58 3.21
N ARG A 172 -2.52 21.04 2.71
CA ARG A 172 -1.58 20.23 1.92
C ARG A 172 -0.15 20.76 2.10
N GLY A 173 0.81 19.85 2.15
CA GLY A 173 2.22 20.25 2.27
C GLY A 173 3.11 19.13 2.78
N THR A 174 4.29 19.49 3.26
CA THR A 174 5.16 18.57 3.98
C THR A 174 4.58 18.22 5.35
N PRO A 175 5.00 17.15 6.01
CA PRO A 175 4.59 16.82 7.37
C PRO A 175 4.71 17.99 8.35
N GLU A 176 5.83 18.74 8.30
CA GLU A 176 6.07 19.87 9.16
C GLU A 176 5.03 20.98 8.95
N HIS A 177 4.72 21.28 7.67
CA HIS A 177 3.71 22.28 7.32
C HIS A 177 2.32 21.90 7.83
N ILE A 178 1.94 20.62 7.70
CA ILE A 178 0.67 20.08 8.19
C ILE A 178 0.56 20.21 9.72
N LEU A 179 1.65 19.97 10.45
CA LEU A 179 1.68 20.03 11.91
C LEU A 179 1.63 21.46 12.46
N GLU A 180 2.02 22.44 11.67
CA GLU A 180 1.95 23.88 12.03
C GLU A 180 0.63 24.53 11.61
N ASP A 181 -0.17 23.87 10.79
CA ASP A 181 -1.42 24.41 10.27
C ASP A 181 -2.48 24.52 11.37
N LYS A 182 -2.93 25.75 11.65
CA LYS A 182 -3.89 26.04 12.71
C LYS A 182 -5.26 25.40 12.49
N GLN A 183 -5.68 25.27 11.23
CA GLN A 183 -6.95 24.65 10.89
C GLN A 183 -6.88 23.15 11.15
N VAL A 184 -5.79 22.50 10.73
CA VAL A 184 -5.55 21.07 10.99
C VAL A 184 -5.51 20.80 12.50
N LEU A 185 -4.77 21.59 13.26
CA LEU A 185 -4.68 21.47 14.72
C LEU A 185 -6.04 21.66 15.40
N SER A 186 -6.88 22.57 14.91
CA SER A 186 -8.17 22.85 15.55
C SER A 186 -9.25 21.83 15.21
N VAL A 187 -9.26 21.32 13.97
CA VAL A 187 -10.36 20.49 13.42
C VAL A 187 -10.04 18.99 13.51
N TYR A 188 -8.78 18.63 13.36
CA TYR A 188 -8.41 17.22 13.16
C TYR A 188 -7.49 16.65 14.23
N LEU A 189 -6.40 17.33 14.60
CA LEU A 189 -5.35 16.76 15.47
C LEU A 189 -5.55 17.08 16.96
N GLY A 190 -6.23 18.19 17.28
CA GLY A 190 -6.23 18.74 18.64
C GLY A 190 -4.98 19.59 18.92
N ARG A 191 -5.13 20.57 19.86
CA ARG A 191 -4.08 21.58 20.14
C ARG A 191 -2.80 21.03 20.76
N ASP A 192 -2.87 19.86 21.38
CA ASP A 192 -1.75 19.23 22.11
C ASP A 192 -1.07 18.10 21.31
N PHE A 193 -1.41 17.95 20.03
CA PHE A 193 -0.83 16.90 19.18
C PHE A 193 0.68 17.15 18.95
N ARG A 194 1.50 16.12 19.17
CA ARG A 194 2.95 16.07 18.89
C ARG A 194 3.29 14.74 18.24
N LEU A 195 4.22 14.75 17.28
CA LEU A 195 4.82 13.54 16.69
C LEU A 195 5.69 12.78 17.68
#